data_67f50953272d9b7ce5100d1ab4c5251e
#
_entry.id   67f50953272d9b7ce5100d1ab4c5251e
#
_cell.length_a   1.000
_cell.length_b   1.000
_cell.length_c   1.000
_cell.angle_alpha   90.00
_cell.angle_beta   90.00
_cell.angle_gamma   90.00
#
_symmetry.space_group_name_H-M   'P 1'
#
loop_
_entity.id
_entity.type
_entity.pdbx_description
1 polymer ?
#
loop_
_entity_poly.entity_id
_entity_poly.type
_entity_poly.pdbx_seq_one_letter_code
_entity_poly.pdbx_strand_id
1 'polypeptide(L)'
;LTLDHSGAAWFPAERTLVVSDLHLEKGSNVAARGRLIPALDSHDTLTRLRCVIEAYRPARVVCLGDSFHDGRAGARMAEADRQALASLCALAEDWVWIGGNHDPELPEFCEGERRRDLRIEGVILRHKPGAVREAPEIVGHFHPKASVPTVGRRVSGRCFCVSDDLLIMPAFGAYTGGLNCAAEALRSLHGSEPKIFMLHASKVWRVA
;
A
#
# COMPACT_ATOMS: atom_id res chain seq x y z
N LEU A 1 -4.77 -3.30 15.99
CA LEU A 1 -4.24 -3.33 14.63
C LEU A 1 -3.60 -4.68 14.33
N THR A 2 -3.91 -5.28 13.17
CA THR A 2 -3.31 -6.54 12.67
C THR A 2 -2.56 -6.27 11.37
N LEU A 3 -1.32 -6.74 11.25
CA LEU A 3 -0.54 -6.70 10.01
C LEU A 3 -0.76 -8.00 9.24
N ASP A 4 -1.24 -7.91 8.00
CA ASP A 4 -1.55 -9.06 7.17
C ASP A 4 -0.42 -9.40 6.19
N HIS A 5 -0.27 -10.68 5.89
CA HIS A 5 0.75 -11.18 4.96
C HIS A 5 0.59 -10.67 3.52
N SER A 6 -0.59 -10.19 3.14
CA SER A 6 -0.82 -9.53 1.85
C SER A 6 -0.12 -8.18 1.74
N GLY A 7 0.20 -7.56 2.88
CA GLY A 7 0.69 -6.19 3.00
C GLY A 7 -0.39 -5.19 3.42
N ALA A 8 -1.59 -5.67 3.73
CA ALA A 8 -2.65 -4.85 4.30
C ALA A 8 -2.51 -4.72 5.82
N ALA A 9 -3.10 -3.68 6.38
CA ALA A 9 -3.28 -3.50 7.82
C ALA A 9 -4.78 -3.49 8.15
N TRP A 10 -5.18 -4.16 9.23
CA TRP A 10 -6.56 -4.35 9.61
C TRP A 10 -6.86 -3.76 10.99
N PHE A 11 -7.87 -2.90 11.07
CA PHE A 11 -8.43 -2.34 12.30
C PHE A 11 -9.75 -3.05 12.63
N PRO A 12 -9.73 -4.05 13.54
CA PRO A 12 -10.91 -4.88 13.78
C PRO A 12 -12.08 -4.12 14.39
N ALA A 13 -11.84 -3.18 15.32
CA ALA A 13 -12.91 -2.42 15.96
C ALA A 13 -13.66 -1.52 14.95
N GLU A 14 -12.93 -0.89 14.03
CA GLU A 14 -13.47 0.00 12.99
C GLU A 14 -13.85 -0.75 11.70
N ARG A 15 -13.63 -2.07 11.65
CA ARG A 15 -13.80 -2.88 10.43
C ARG A 15 -13.16 -2.22 9.21
N THR A 16 -11.97 -1.63 9.40
CA THR A 16 -11.27 -0.87 8.36
C THR A 16 -10.03 -1.61 7.87
N LEU A 17 -9.97 -1.82 6.56
CA LEU A 17 -8.82 -2.39 5.85
C LEU A 17 -8.01 -1.26 5.23
N VAL A 18 -6.69 -1.25 5.45
CA VAL A 18 -5.77 -0.25 4.91
C VAL A 18 -4.78 -0.91 3.98
N VAL A 19 -4.64 -0.39 2.77
CA VAL A 19 -3.63 -0.79 1.78
C VAL A 19 -2.88 0.45 1.29
N SER A 20 -1.66 0.29 0.80
CA SER A 20 -0.82 1.41 0.37
C SER A 20 -0.19 1.14 -0.98
N ASP A 21 0.02 2.21 -1.76
CA ASP A 21 0.87 2.18 -2.96
C ASP A 21 0.47 1.05 -3.93
N LEU A 22 -0.77 1.09 -4.42
CA LEU A 22 -1.28 0.13 -5.41
C LEU A 22 -0.55 0.27 -6.74
N HIS A 23 -0.17 1.50 -7.11
CA HIS A 23 0.50 1.85 -8.35
C HIS A 23 -0.12 1.18 -9.59
N LEU A 24 -1.44 1.20 -9.70
CA LEU A 24 -2.15 0.69 -10.87
C LEU A 24 -1.62 1.36 -12.13
N GLU A 25 -1.54 0.61 -13.23
CA GLU A 25 -1.04 1.08 -14.53
C GLU A 25 0.47 1.42 -14.58
N LYS A 26 1.26 0.85 -13.68
CA LYS A 26 2.72 0.96 -13.75
C LYS A 26 3.28 0.22 -14.97
N GLY A 27 2.78 -0.99 -15.24
CA GLY A 27 3.16 -1.80 -16.40
C GLY A 27 2.89 -1.07 -17.70
N SER A 28 1.68 -0.51 -17.85
CA SER A 28 1.32 0.26 -19.04
C SER A 28 2.16 1.53 -19.23
N ASN A 29 2.55 2.21 -18.13
CA ASN A 29 3.48 3.34 -18.17
C ASN A 29 4.86 2.94 -18.70
N VAL A 30 5.39 1.82 -18.21
CA VAL A 30 6.70 1.28 -18.64
C VAL A 30 6.64 0.84 -20.11
N ALA A 31 5.54 0.19 -20.53
CA ALA A 31 5.31 -0.21 -21.92
C ALA A 31 5.21 1.01 -22.84
N ALA A 32 4.52 2.07 -22.44
CA ALA A 32 4.42 3.32 -23.19
C ALA A 32 5.77 4.02 -23.38
N ARG A 33 6.77 3.70 -22.56
CA ARG A 33 8.17 4.16 -22.68
C ARG A 33 9.06 3.21 -23.47
N GLY A 34 8.47 2.25 -24.22
CA GLY A 34 9.18 1.34 -25.11
C GLY A 34 9.84 0.13 -24.43
N ARG A 35 9.51 -0.17 -23.16
CA ARG A 35 9.99 -1.38 -22.48
C ARG A 35 8.93 -2.46 -22.54
N LEU A 36 9.28 -3.63 -23.07
CA LEU A 36 8.38 -4.78 -23.19
C LEU A 36 8.25 -5.48 -21.83
N ILE A 37 7.26 -5.08 -21.05
CA ILE A 37 6.81 -5.81 -19.86
C ILE A 37 5.32 -6.09 -19.98
N PRO A 38 4.81 -7.23 -19.47
CA PRO A 38 3.37 -7.48 -19.44
C PRO A 38 2.65 -6.39 -18.63
N ALA A 39 1.58 -5.80 -19.15
CA ALA A 39 0.74 -4.84 -18.44
C ALA A 39 -0.34 -5.58 -17.63
N LEU A 40 0.08 -6.48 -16.73
CA LEU A 40 -0.81 -7.30 -15.90
C LEU A 40 -0.82 -6.87 -14.43
N ASP A 41 -0.06 -5.84 -14.09
CA ASP A 41 0.12 -5.37 -12.72
C ASP A 41 -1.17 -4.86 -12.08
N SER A 42 -2.03 -4.17 -12.84
CA SER A 42 -3.35 -3.74 -12.37
C SER A 42 -4.24 -4.93 -12.08
N HIS A 43 -4.35 -5.87 -13.01
CA HIS A 43 -5.12 -7.10 -12.83
C HIS A 43 -4.67 -7.91 -11.61
N ASP A 44 -3.36 -8.16 -11.47
CA ASP A 44 -2.79 -8.91 -10.35
C ASP A 44 -3.02 -8.21 -9.00
N THR A 45 -2.87 -6.88 -8.98
CA THR A 45 -3.09 -6.07 -7.79
C THR A 45 -4.55 -6.10 -7.35
N LEU A 46 -5.49 -5.91 -8.28
CA LEU A 46 -6.93 -5.92 -8.00
C LEU A 46 -7.41 -7.32 -7.60
N THR A 47 -6.90 -8.38 -8.23
CA THR A 47 -7.21 -9.77 -7.85
C THR A 47 -6.79 -10.06 -6.40
N ARG A 48 -5.57 -9.67 -6.02
CA ARG A 48 -5.10 -9.83 -4.62
C ARG A 48 -5.91 -8.99 -3.64
N LEU A 49 -6.26 -7.76 -4.02
CA LEU A 49 -7.07 -6.88 -3.18
C LEU A 49 -8.46 -7.48 -2.94
N ARG A 50 -9.07 -8.07 -3.98
CA ARG A 50 -10.34 -8.81 -3.86
C ARG A 50 -10.25 -9.92 -2.83
N CYS A 51 -9.22 -10.77 -2.89
CA CYS A 51 -9.04 -11.86 -1.92
C CYS A 51 -8.97 -11.35 -0.48
N VAL A 52 -8.30 -10.23 -0.24
CA VAL A 52 -8.18 -9.64 1.10
C VAL A 52 -9.52 -9.04 1.55
N ILE A 53 -10.21 -8.31 0.68
CA ILE A 53 -11.53 -7.73 0.99
C ILE A 53 -12.54 -8.84 1.31
N GLU A 54 -12.58 -9.91 0.52
CA GLU A 54 -13.47 -11.05 0.76
C GLU A 54 -13.17 -11.79 2.07
N ALA A 55 -11.89 -11.89 2.46
CA ALA A 55 -11.48 -12.52 3.70
C ALA A 55 -11.85 -11.69 4.94
N TYR A 56 -11.63 -10.38 4.91
CA TYR A 56 -11.86 -9.50 6.06
C TYR A 56 -13.27 -8.88 6.09
N ARG A 57 -13.95 -8.78 4.95
CA ARG A 57 -15.27 -8.13 4.80
C ARG A 57 -15.32 -6.77 5.51
N PRO A 58 -14.43 -5.84 5.15
CA PRO A 58 -14.36 -4.55 5.79
C PRO A 58 -15.62 -3.73 5.56
N ALA A 59 -15.98 -2.89 6.54
CA ALA A 59 -16.94 -1.82 6.31
C ALA A 59 -16.29 -0.68 5.53
N ARG A 60 -14.99 -0.43 5.78
CA ARG A 60 -14.22 0.63 5.11
C ARG A 60 -12.92 0.10 4.53
N VAL A 61 -12.59 0.54 3.32
CA VAL A 61 -11.27 0.37 2.70
C VAL A 61 -10.58 1.72 2.57
N VAL A 62 -9.32 1.81 3.00
CA VAL A 62 -8.48 3.02 2.87
C VAL A 62 -7.28 2.71 1.99
N CYS A 63 -7.13 3.44 0.89
CA CYS A 63 -5.94 3.42 0.03
C CYS A 63 -5.03 4.60 0.42
N LEU A 64 -3.82 4.32 0.91
CA LEU A 64 -2.88 5.30 1.47
C LEU A 64 -2.02 6.00 0.41
N GLY A 65 -2.63 6.53 -0.64
CA GLY A 65 -1.95 7.25 -1.72
C GLY A 65 -1.21 6.37 -2.70
N ASP A 66 -0.75 6.99 -3.78
CA ASP A 66 -0.11 6.34 -4.91
C ASP A 66 -0.90 5.12 -5.40
N SER A 67 -2.25 5.27 -5.48
CA SER A 67 -3.15 4.23 -5.98
C SER A 67 -2.96 4.03 -7.48
N PHE A 68 -2.65 5.11 -8.21
CA PHE A 68 -2.30 5.08 -9.62
C PHE A 68 -0.84 5.51 -9.83
N HIS A 69 -0.20 4.96 -10.86
CA HIS A 69 1.24 5.19 -11.07
C HIS A 69 1.57 6.59 -11.58
N ASP A 70 0.65 7.24 -12.25
CA ASP A 70 0.76 8.63 -12.74
C ASP A 70 -0.61 9.21 -13.11
N GLY A 71 -0.68 10.51 -13.35
CA GLY A 71 -1.93 11.22 -13.69
C GLY A 71 -2.59 10.80 -15.01
N ARG A 72 -1.93 9.98 -15.84
CA ARG A 72 -2.49 9.42 -17.09
C ARG A 72 -2.89 7.95 -16.96
N ALA A 73 -2.70 7.36 -15.80
CA ALA A 73 -3.01 5.95 -15.56
C ALA A 73 -4.47 5.61 -15.90
N GLY A 74 -5.42 6.46 -15.48
CA GLY A 74 -6.83 6.27 -15.79
C GLY A 74 -7.15 6.17 -17.28
N ALA A 75 -6.46 6.95 -18.12
CA ALA A 75 -6.68 6.90 -19.57
C ALA A 75 -6.12 5.62 -20.22
N ARG A 76 -5.11 4.97 -19.60
CA ARG A 76 -4.49 3.74 -20.11
C ARG A 76 -5.15 2.47 -19.58
N MET A 77 -5.85 2.57 -18.44
CA MET A 77 -6.43 1.43 -17.75
C MET A 77 -7.48 0.73 -18.62
N ALA A 78 -7.33 -0.58 -18.76
CA ALA A 78 -8.25 -1.40 -19.52
C ALA A 78 -9.66 -1.36 -18.90
N GLU A 79 -10.70 -1.44 -19.72
CA GLU A 79 -12.09 -1.39 -19.26
C GLU A 79 -12.39 -2.51 -18.25
N ALA A 80 -11.85 -3.72 -18.45
CA ALA A 80 -12.02 -4.83 -17.52
C ALA A 80 -11.45 -4.52 -16.12
N ASP A 81 -10.28 -3.83 -16.05
CA ASP A 81 -9.67 -3.46 -14.77
C ASP A 81 -10.42 -2.30 -14.11
N ARG A 82 -10.99 -1.36 -14.89
CA ARG A 82 -11.89 -0.32 -14.35
C ARG A 82 -13.13 -0.93 -13.72
N GLN A 83 -13.77 -1.88 -14.40
CA GLN A 83 -14.93 -2.61 -13.90
C GLN A 83 -14.59 -3.45 -12.66
N ALA A 84 -13.41 -4.08 -12.65
CA ALA A 84 -12.92 -4.81 -11.49
C ALA A 84 -12.73 -3.88 -10.28
N LEU A 85 -12.13 -2.70 -10.47
CA LEU A 85 -11.97 -1.70 -9.43
C LEU A 85 -13.31 -1.18 -8.90
N ALA A 86 -14.24 -0.80 -9.78
CA ALA A 86 -15.58 -0.36 -9.40
C ALA A 86 -16.32 -1.46 -8.59
N SER A 87 -16.20 -2.73 -9.03
CA SER A 87 -16.78 -3.87 -8.31
C SER A 87 -16.14 -4.06 -6.93
N LEU A 88 -14.86 -3.76 -6.75
CA LEU A 88 -14.19 -3.80 -5.45
C LEU A 88 -14.67 -2.69 -4.53
N CYS A 89 -14.79 -1.46 -5.05
CA CYS A 89 -15.30 -0.33 -4.28
C CYS A 89 -16.71 -0.63 -3.74
N ALA A 90 -17.55 -1.31 -4.50
CA ALA A 90 -18.89 -1.69 -4.09
C ALA A 90 -18.97 -2.80 -3.02
N LEU A 91 -17.85 -3.46 -2.67
CA LEU A 91 -17.82 -4.49 -1.62
C LEU A 91 -17.69 -3.91 -0.20
N ALA A 92 -17.39 -2.62 -0.06
CA ALA A 92 -17.29 -1.94 1.23
C ALA A 92 -18.35 -0.83 1.32
N GLU A 93 -18.78 -0.52 2.55
CA GLU A 93 -19.72 0.57 2.79
C GLU A 93 -19.08 1.94 2.49
N ASP A 94 -17.79 2.07 2.84
CA ASP A 94 -16.97 3.26 2.61
C ASP A 94 -15.68 2.92 1.87
N TRP A 95 -15.33 3.73 0.87
CA TRP A 95 -14.04 3.65 0.23
C TRP A 95 -13.34 5.01 0.28
N VAL A 96 -12.13 5.04 0.87
CA VAL A 96 -11.38 6.28 1.09
C VAL A 96 -10.07 6.25 0.33
N TRP A 97 -9.86 7.26 -0.48
CA TRP A 97 -8.63 7.52 -1.21
C TRP A 97 -7.84 8.63 -0.54
N ILE A 98 -6.68 8.31 0.01
CA ILE A 98 -5.70 9.31 0.44
C ILE A 98 -4.88 9.71 -0.79
N GLY A 99 -4.69 11.02 -1.03
CA GLY A 99 -3.89 11.48 -2.16
C GLY A 99 -2.40 11.16 -2.00
N GLY A 100 -1.78 10.67 -3.09
CA GLY A 100 -0.34 10.41 -3.18
C GLY A 100 0.41 11.47 -3.97
N ASN A 101 1.70 11.27 -4.20
CA ASN A 101 2.48 12.17 -5.06
C ASN A 101 2.47 11.76 -6.53
N HIS A 102 2.13 10.51 -6.84
CA HIS A 102 1.94 10.02 -8.20
C HIS A 102 0.54 10.29 -8.74
N ASP A 103 -0.44 10.40 -7.85
CA ASP A 103 -1.86 10.57 -8.15
C ASP A 103 -2.52 11.65 -7.27
N PRO A 104 -2.04 12.90 -7.30
CA PRO A 104 -2.67 13.98 -6.53
C PRO A 104 -4.14 14.18 -6.93
N GLU A 105 -4.48 13.82 -8.15
CA GLU A 105 -5.84 13.77 -8.69
C GLU A 105 -6.14 12.35 -9.18
N LEU A 106 -7.24 11.79 -8.70
CA LEU A 106 -7.70 10.47 -9.11
C LEU A 106 -8.51 10.55 -10.41
N PRO A 107 -8.52 9.47 -11.22
CA PRO A 107 -9.43 9.36 -12.35
C PRO A 107 -10.90 9.57 -11.94
N GLU A 108 -11.69 10.19 -12.81
CA GLU A 108 -13.10 10.54 -12.55
C GLU A 108 -13.99 9.30 -12.25
N PHE A 109 -13.63 8.15 -12.80
CA PHE A 109 -14.37 6.90 -12.58
C PHE A 109 -14.13 6.28 -11.19
N CYS A 110 -13.21 6.81 -10.38
CA CYS A 110 -12.98 6.32 -9.02
C CYS A 110 -14.07 6.80 -8.09
N GLU A 111 -14.92 5.89 -7.65
CA GLU A 111 -15.91 6.13 -6.61
C GLU A 111 -15.26 6.13 -5.22
N GLY A 112 -15.88 6.83 -4.26
CA GLY A 112 -15.41 6.92 -2.89
C GLY A 112 -14.96 8.32 -2.48
N GLU A 113 -14.62 8.44 -1.21
CA GLU A 113 -14.25 9.72 -0.60
C GLU A 113 -12.76 10.02 -0.83
N ARG A 114 -12.44 11.25 -1.19
CA ARG A 114 -11.05 11.74 -1.34
C ARG A 114 -10.64 12.53 -0.12
N ARG A 115 -9.53 12.14 0.50
CA ARG A 115 -8.99 12.80 1.69
C ARG A 115 -7.49 13.03 1.58
N ARG A 116 -6.98 13.98 2.34
CA ARG A 116 -5.55 14.18 2.54
C ARG A 116 -5.00 13.25 3.61
N ASP A 117 -5.78 13.03 4.65
CA ASP A 117 -5.51 12.12 5.76
C ASP A 117 -6.82 11.63 6.39
N LEU A 118 -6.72 10.60 7.22
CA LEU A 118 -7.84 10.06 7.98
C LEU A 118 -7.36 9.69 9.39
N ARG A 119 -8.14 10.00 10.41
CA ARG A 119 -7.84 9.61 11.79
C ARG A 119 -8.71 8.43 12.21
N ILE A 120 -8.09 7.36 12.69
CA ILE A 120 -8.74 6.14 13.19
C ILE A 120 -8.07 5.73 14.51
N GLU A 121 -8.85 5.50 15.60
CA GLU A 121 -8.34 5.07 16.91
C GLU A 121 -7.15 5.92 17.41
N GLY A 122 -7.16 7.22 17.13
CA GLY A 122 -6.08 8.14 17.52
C GLY A 122 -4.84 8.10 16.64
N VAL A 123 -4.79 7.23 15.62
CA VAL A 123 -3.71 7.13 14.63
C VAL A 123 -4.07 7.92 13.38
N ILE A 124 -3.11 8.62 12.79
CA ILE A 124 -3.29 9.37 11.53
C ILE A 124 -2.81 8.50 10.36
N LEU A 125 -3.69 8.26 9.40
CA LEU A 125 -3.41 7.59 8.14
C LEU A 125 -3.15 8.64 7.07
N ARG A 126 -1.99 8.61 6.42
CA ARG A 126 -1.60 9.54 5.34
C ARG A 126 -0.57 8.93 4.42
N HIS A 127 -0.35 9.52 3.24
CA HIS A 127 0.62 8.96 2.29
C HIS A 127 2.07 9.12 2.78
N LYS A 128 2.46 10.30 3.25
CA LYS A 128 3.81 10.62 3.76
C LYS A 128 3.76 11.06 5.22
N PRO A 129 4.83 10.82 5.99
CA PRO A 129 4.90 11.31 7.37
C PRO A 129 4.72 12.83 7.45
N GLY A 130 4.08 13.30 8.51
CA GLY A 130 4.07 14.72 8.85
C GLY A 130 5.46 15.22 9.23
N ALA A 131 5.74 16.52 8.96
CA ALA A 131 6.97 17.15 9.40
C ALA A 131 7.09 17.17 10.93
N VAL A 132 5.95 17.31 11.62
CA VAL A 132 5.81 17.15 13.07
C VAL A 132 4.69 16.14 13.27
N ARG A 133 4.92 15.11 14.09
CA ARG A 133 3.92 14.10 14.43
C ARG A 133 3.19 14.50 15.71
N GLU A 134 1.91 14.80 15.60
CA GLU A 134 1.01 15.11 16.73
C GLU A 134 0.36 13.87 17.33
N ALA A 135 0.41 12.75 16.60
CA ALA A 135 -0.12 11.45 16.97
C ALA A 135 0.66 10.37 16.22
N PRO A 136 0.55 9.08 16.60
CA PRO A 136 1.10 7.98 15.80
C PRO A 136 0.56 8.01 14.36
N GLU A 137 1.40 7.65 13.39
CA GLU A 137 1.06 7.69 11.98
C GLU A 137 1.22 6.33 11.31
N ILE A 138 0.35 6.03 10.35
CA ILE A 138 0.50 4.95 9.38
C ILE A 138 0.66 5.57 8.01
N VAL A 139 1.76 5.22 7.32
CA VAL A 139 2.14 5.83 6.04
C VAL A 139 2.54 4.80 4.99
N GLY A 140 2.47 5.20 3.72
CA GLY A 140 3.00 4.45 2.58
C GLY A 140 4.29 5.02 2.04
N HIS A 141 4.34 5.25 0.71
CA HIS A 141 5.34 5.97 -0.07
C HIS A 141 6.73 5.31 -0.19
N PHE A 142 7.27 4.75 0.88
CA PHE A 142 8.66 4.28 0.94
C PHE A 142 8.85 2.85 0.45
N HIS A 143 7.79 2.06 0.37
CA HIS A 143 7.80 0.66 -0.07
C HIS A 143 8.89 -0.18 0.63
N PRO A 144 8.93 -0.28 1.95
CA PRO A 144 10.04 -0.91 2.66
C PRO A 144 10.20 -2.38 2.29
N LYS A 145 11.46 -2.80 2.11
CA LYS A 145 11.87 -4.19 1.88
C LYS A 145 12.95 -4.60 2.87
N ALA A 146 12.81 -5.80 3.41
CA ALA A 146 13.83 -6.44 4.23
C ALA A 146 14.56 -7.52 3.45
N SER A 147 15.80 -7.80 3.84
CA SER A 147 16.61 -8.89 3.30
C SER A 147 17.36 -9.58 4.44
N VAL A 148 17.06 -10.85 4.67
CA VAL A 148 17.59 -11.65 5.78
C VAL A 148 18.52 -12.72 5.24
N PRO A 149 19.74 -12.87 5.78
CA PRO A 149 20.60 -13.99 5.44
C PRO A 149 20.01 -15.29 5.99
N THR A 150 20.03 -16.33 5.18
CA THR A 150 19.68 -17.70 5.56
C THR A 150 20.78 -18.65 5.14
N VAL A 151 20.70 -19.92 5.47
CA VAL A 151 21.70 -20.91 5.05
C VAL A 151 21.77 -20.96 3.52
N GLY A 152 22.91 -20.59 2.96
CA GLY A 152 23.22 -20.63 1.53
C GLY A 152 22.57 -19.58 0.64
N ARG A 153 21.69 -18.67 1.17
CA ARG A 153 21.04 -17.62 0.36
C ARG A 153 20.57 -16.44 1.21
N ARG A 154 20.15 -15.37 0.52
CA ARG A 154 19.40 -14.27 1.13
C ARG A 154 17.93 -14.38 0.71
N VAL A 155 17.03 -14.19 1.67
CA VAL A 155 15.59 -14.06 1.42
C VAL A 155 15.22 -12.59 1.54
N SER A 156 14.56 -12.06 0.53
CA SER A 156 14.10 -10.68 0.51
C SER A 156 12.58 -10.63 0.34
N GLY A 157 11.93 -9.68 1.00
CA GLY A 157 10.50 -9.48 0.91
C GLY A 157 10.09 -8.07 1.27
N ARG A 158 8.87 -7.71 0.90
CA ARG A 158 8.22 -6.51 1.40
C ARG A 158 8.11 -6.61 2.92
N CYS A 159 8.12 -5.49 3.63
CA CYS A 159 8.00 -5.50 5.08
C CYS A 159 7.22 -4.29 5.60
N PHE A 160 6.68 -4.41 6.79
CA PHE A 160 6.27 -3.29 7.62
C PHE A 160 7.46 -2.86 8.47
N CYS A 161 7.64 -1.55 8.65
CA CYS A 161 8.58 -0.98 9.62
C CYS A 161 7.76 -0.28 10.71
N VAL A 162 7.92 -0.69 11.96
CA VAL A 162 7.05 -0.27 13.07
C VAL A 162 7.88 0.27 14.22
N SER A 163 7.69 1.54 14.57
CA SER A 163 8.14 2.16 15.82
C SER A 163 6.94 2.60 16.67
N ASP A 164 7.19 3.23 17.80
CA ASP A 164 6.11 3.63 18.72
C ASP A 164 5.19 4.69 18.11
N ASP A 165 5.71 5.52 17.19
CA ASP A 165 5.02 6.68 16.61
C ASP A 165 4.80 6.57 15.09
N LEU A 166 5.35 5.52 14.43
CA LEU A 166 5.29 5.39 12.97
C LEU A 166 5.21 3.94 12.53
N LEU A 167 4.23 3.65 11.67
CA LEU A 167 4.18 2.43 10.88
C LEU A 167 4.32 2.79 9.40
N ILE A 168 5.36 2.29 8.74
CA ILE A 168 5.52 2.40 7.29
C ILE A 168 5.03 1.10 6.66
N MET A 169 4.02 1.22 5.80
CA MET A 169 3.43 0.08 5.12
C MET A 169 4.24 -0.36 3.89
N PRO A 170 4.27 -1.65 3.57
CA PRO A 170 4.77 -2.12 2.29
C PRO A 170 3.83 -1.69 1.15
N ALA A 171 4.38 -1.46 -0.04
CA ALA A 171 3.55 -1.30 -1.22
C ALA A 171 2.70 -2.54 -1.49
N PHE A 172 1.43 -2.35 -1.76
CA PHE A 172 0.51 -3.45 -2.10
C PHE A 172 0.62 -3.83 -3.58
N GLY A 173 0.94 -2.91 -4.47
CA GLY A 173 1.01 -3.11 -5.92
C GLY A 173 1.98 -4.20 -6.38
N ALA A 174 1.66 -4.87 -7.49
CA ALA A 174 2.41 -6.03 -7.99
C ALA A 174 3.83 -5.67 -8.48
N TYR A 175 4.00 -4.59 -9.24
CA TYR A 175 5.28 -4.20 -9.85
C TYR A 175 6.03 -3.12 -9.05
N THR A 176 5.79 -3.03 -7.74
CA THR A 176 6.42 -2.00 -6.93
C THR A 176 7.87 -2.35 -6.58
N GLY A 177 8.75 -1.39 -6.78
CA GLY A 177 10.10 -1.39 -6.22
C GLY A 177 10.07 -1.27 -4.70
N GLY A 178 11.16 -0.82 -4.07
CA GLY A 178 11.16 -0.51 -2.66
C GLY A 178 12.56 -0.20 -2.13
N LEU A 179 12.60 0.51 -1.00
CA LEU A 179 13.81 0.83 -0.27
C LEU A 179 14.16 -0.27 0.73
N ASN A 180 15.45 -0.50 0.93
CA ASN A 180 15.88 -1.37 2.01
C ASN A 180 15.49 -0.73 3.36
N CYS A 181 14.83 -1.47 4.24
CA CYS A 181 14.42 -0.98 5.57
C CYS A 181 15.62 -0.53 6.43
N ALA A 182 16.82 -1.03 6.16
CA ALA A 182 18.06 -0.59 6.80
C ALA A 182 18.65 0.72 6.22
N ALA A 183 18.08 1.26 5.13
CA ALA A 183 18.56 2.52 4.56
C ALA A 183 18.33 3.68 5.53
N GLU A 184 19.30 4.60 5.62
CA GLU A 184 19.23 5.76 6.48
C GLU A 184 17.97 6.61 6.25
N ALA A 185 17.58 6.76 4.98
CA ALA A 185 16.36 7.48 4.60
C ALA A 185 15.05 6.92 5.23
N LEU A 186 15.03 5.63 5.61
CA LEU A 186 13.90 5.03 6.33
C LEU A 186 14.11 5.07 7.84
N ARG A 187 15.33 4.74 8.30
CA ARG A 187 15.65 4.69 9.73
C ARG A 187 15.48 6.05 10.40
N SER A 188 15.93 7.12 9.75
CA SER A 188 15.82 8.51 10.26
C SER A 188 14.38 9.02 10.42
N LEU A 189 13.40 8.34 9.81
CA LEU A 189 11.97 8.68 9.99
C LEU A 189 11.43 8.20 11.34
N HIS A 190 12.03 7.17 11.93
CA HIS A 190 11.59 6.59 13.19
C HIS A 190 12.27 7.28 14.38
N GLY A 191 11.50 7.58 15.42
CA GLY A 191 12.03 8.13 16.68
C GLY A 191 12.78 7.11 17.54
N SER A 192 12.61 5.81 17.24
CA SER A 192 13.28 4.67 17.89
C SER A 192 13.62 3.60 16.87
N GLU A 193 14.44 2.60 17.22
CA GLU A 193 14.77 1.50 16.29
C GLU A 193 13.50 0.73 15.89
N PRO A 194 13.15 0.68 14.59
CA PRO A 194 11.91 0.07 14.15
C PRO A 194 11.97 -1.47 14.21
N LYS A 195 10.89 -2.09 14.62
CA LYS A 195 10.65 -3.53 14.46
C LYS A 195 10.27 -3.80 13.01
N ILE A 196 10.94 -4.77 12.38
CA ILE A 196 10.74 -5.12 10.98
C ILE A 196 9.93 -6.41 10.87
N PHE A 197 8.81 -6.34 10.14
CA PHE A 197 7.92 -7.48 9.89
C PHE A 197 7.90 -7.80 8.40
N MET A 198 8.68 -8.81 7.99
CA MET A 198 8.83 -9.21 6.60
C MET A 198 7.70 -10.14 6.17
N LEU A 199 7.20 -9.92 4.95
CA LEU A 199 6.19 -10.74 4.31
C LEU A 199 6.87 -11.83 3.47
N HIS A 200 6.66 -13.08 3.83
CA HIS A 200 7.23 -14.21 3.10
C HIS A 200 6.41 -15.49 3.30
N ALA A 201 6.17 -16.25 2.23
CA ALA A 201 5.45 -17.53 2.25
C ALA A 201 4.10 -17.43 2.98
N SER A 202 3.28 -16.43 2.64
CA SER A 202 1.94 -16.17 3.22
C SER A 202 1.95 -16.01 4.75
N LYS A 203 3.05 -15.49 5.29
CA LYS A 203 3.21 -15.20 6.72
C LYS A 203 3.88 -13.84 6.93
N VAL A 204 3.68 -13.31 8.13
CA VAL A 204 4.37 -12.13 8.65
C VAL A 204 5.43 -12.59 9.64
N TRP A 205 6.70 -12.28 9.35
CA TRP A 205 7.84 -12.69 10.16
C TRP A 205 8.50 -11.48 10.80
N ARG A 206 8.60 -11.43 12.12
CA ARG A 206 9.47 -10.45 12.76
C ARG A 206 10.93 -10.84 12.50
N VAL A 207 11.72 -9.95 11.89
CA VAL A 207 13.11 -10.20 11.48
C VAL A 207 14.12 -9.25 12.11
N ALA A 208 13.65 -8.19 12.73
CA ALA A 208 14.42 -7.25 13.56
C ALA A 208 13.46 -6.50 14.50
#